data_3043e71971e009c787e3d10620784ec1
#
_entry.id   3043e71971e009c787e3d10620784ec1
#
_cell.length_a   1.000
_cell.length_b   1.000
_cell.length_c   1.000
_cell.angle_alpha   90.00
_cell.angle_beta   90.00
_cell.angle_gamma   90.00
#
_symmetry.space_group_name_H-M   'P 1'
#
loop_
_entity.id
_entity.type
_entity.pdbx_description
1 polymer ?
#
loop_
_entity_poly.entity_id
_entity_poly.type
_entity_poly.pdbx_seq_one_letter_code
_entity_poly.pdbx_strand_id
1 'polypeptide(L)' 'MNTTNCYTAISWRVFQYGRFVGYVLAFSSYDAYRKAKDKFGRDIRIEQVSLDPSSNG' A
#
# COMPACT_ATOMS: atom_id res chain seq x y z
N MET A 1 14.82 14.92 17.31
CA MET A 1 14.45 14.45 17.09
C MET A 1 14.18 13.61 16.96
N ASN A 2 13.96 13.29 16.81
CA ASN A 2 13.64 12.46 16.49
C ASN A 2 13.17 11.73 16.37
N THR A 3 12.86 11.41 15.95
CA THR A 3 12.30 10.77 15.70
C THR A 3 12.07 9.93 15.64
N THR A 4 11.82 9.55 15.43
CA THR A 4 11.56 8.61 15.31
C THR A 4 10.69 8.10 14.86
N ASN A 5 10.32 8.16 14.34
CA ASN A 5 9.32 7.73 13.97
C ASN A 5 9.15 6.58 13.62
N CYS A 6 8.55 6.22 13.65
CA CYS A 6 8.33 4.99 13.41
C CYS A 6 7.30 4.72 12.53
N TYR A 7 6.65 5.60 11.99
CA TYR A 7 5.54 5.31 11.14
C TYR A 7 6.04 5.35 9.75
N THR A 8 6.30 4.25 9.20
CA THR A 8 6.75 4.16 7.84
C THR A 8 5.62 3.65 7.00
N ALA A 9 5.23 4.39 6.03
CA ALA A 9 4.16 3.96 5.15
C ALA A 9 4.59 2.74 4.37
N ILE A 10 3.67 1.85 4.13
CA ILE A 10 3.93 0.62 3.41
C ILE A 10 3.47 0.82 1.98
N SER A 11 4.18 0.24 1.05
CA SER A 11 3.79 0.30 -0.34
C SER A 11 2.72 -0.77 -0.59
N TRP A 12 1.71 -0.43 -1.33
CA TRP A 12 0.65 -1.36 -1.67
C TRP A 12 0.46 -1.33 -3.17
N ARG A 13 0.36 -2.50 -3.77
CA ARG A 13 0.09 -2.59 -5.19
C ARG A 13 -1.39 -2.40 -5.38
N VAL A 14 -1.75 -1.68 -6.40
CA VAL A 14 -3.14 -1.43 -6.71
C VAL A 14 -3.50 -2.11 -8.02
N PHE A 15 -4.57 -2.87 -8.00
CA PHE A 15 -5.07 -3.53 -9.19
C PHE A 15 -6.47 -3.03 -9.45
N GLN A 16 -6.78 -2.81 -10.68
CA GLN A 16 -8.10 -2.37 -11.06
C GLN A 16 -8.55 -3.26 -12.19
N TYR A 17 -9.70 -3.86 -12.05
CA TYR A 17 -10.23 -4.81 -13.03
C TYR A 17 -9.21 -5.91 -13.33
N GLY A 18 -8.52 -6.33 -12.28
CA GLY A 18 -7.56 -7.41 -12.44
C GLY A 18 -6.23 -6.98 -13.03
N ARG A 19 -6.04 -5.70 -13.26
CA ARG A 19 -4.80 -5.24 -13.84
C ARG A 19 -4.04 -4.36 -12.89
N PHE A 20 -2.74 -4.48 -12.88
CA PHE A 20 -1.90 -3.66 -12.05
C PHE A 20 -1.92 -2.24 -12.58
N VAL A 21 -2.25 -1.28 -11.74
CA VAL A 21 -2.31 0.11 -12.17
C VAL A 21 -1.34 1.02 -11.43
N GLY A 22 -0.83 0.61 -10.32
CA GLY A 22 0.14 1.46 -9.62
C GLY A 22 0.31 1.10 -8.18
N TYR A 23 0.93 1.98 -7.42
CA TYR A 23 1.18 1.77 -6.02
C TYR A 23 0.60 2.91 -5.21
N VAL A 24 0.32 2.65 -3.95
CA VAL A 24 -0.03 3.71 -3.03
C VAL A 24 0.76 3.45 -1.75
N LEU A 25 1.02 4.49 -1.00
CA LEU A 25 1.67 4.35 0.28
C LEU A 25 0.62 4.56 1.34
N ALA A 26 0.56 3.67 2.28
CA ALA A 26 -0.44 3.74 3.33
C ALA A 26 0.00 2.96 4.53
N PHE A 27 -0.60 3.24 5.68
CA PHE A 27 -0.21 2.57 6.88
C PHE A 27 -1.03 1.31 7.16
N SER A 28 -2.15 1.16 6.51
CA SER A 28 -2.99 -0.01 6.73
C SER A 28 -3.73 -0.33 5.44
N SER A 29 -4.31 -1.50 5.38
CA SER A 29 -5.03 -1.90 4.18
C SER A 29 -6.23 -1.01 3.94
N TYR A 30 -6.91 -0.61 4.99
CA TYR A 30 -8.06 0.26 4.83
C TYR A 30 -7.64 1.59 4.25
N ASP A 31 -6.55 2.14 4.78
CA ASP A 31 -6.04 3.39 4.29
C ASP A 31 -5.59 3.27 2.85
N ALA A 32 -4.93 2.16 2.53
CA ALA A 32 -4.47 1.92 1.17
C ALA A 32 -5.66 1.85 0.21
N TYR A 33 -6.70 1.16 0.63
CA TYR A 33 -7.88 1.03 -0.21
C TYR A 33 -8.53 2.38 -0.45
N ARG A 34 -8.64 3.17 0.59
CA ARG A 34 -9.24 4.49 0.44
C ARG A 34 -8.43 5.36 -0.52
N LYS A 35 -7.13 5.33 -0.36
CA LYS A 35 -6.26 6.12 -1.23
C LYS A 35 -6.32 5.63 -2.66
N ALA A 36 -6.33 4.33 -2.84
CA ALA A 36 -6.38 3.77 -4.17
C ALA A 36 -7.71 4.10 -4.84
N LYS A 37 -8.78 4.01 -4.07
CA LYS A 37 -10.08 4.31 -4.63
C LYS A 37 -10.17 5.77 -5.04
N ASP A 38 -9.59 6.64 -4.24
CA ASP A 38 -9.63 8.05 -4.54
C ASP A 38 -8.80 8.35 -5.78
N LYS A 39 -7.72 7.63 -5.97
CA LYS A 39 -6.85 7.88 -7.08
C LYS A 39 -7.27 7.19 -8.36
N PHE A 40 -7.69 5.95 -8.27
CA PHE A 40 -7.99 5.15 -9.45
C PHE A 40 -9.48 4.93 -9.71
N GLY A 41 -10.28 4.99 -8.68
CA GLY A 41 -11.72 4.84 -8.86
C GLY A 41 -12.25 3.52 -8.36
N ARG A 42 -13.10 2.86 -9.16
CA ARG A 42 -13.78 1.68 -8.72
C ARG A 42 -13.05 0.41 -8.95
N ASP A 43 -13.59 -0.64 -8.38
CA ASP A 43 -13.08 -2.01 -8.59
C ASP A 43 -11.61 -2.11 -8.29
N ILE A 44 -11.22 -1.56 -7.16
CA ILE A 44 -9.85 -1.54 -6.75
C ILE A 44 -9.55 -2.71 -5.85
N ARG A 45 -8.41 -3.30 -6.04
CA ARG A 45 -7.93 -4.33 -5.17
C ARG A 45 -6.53 -3.94 -4.76
N ILE A 46 -6.18 -4.13 -3.51
CA ILE A 46 -4.84 -3.78 -3.07
C ILE A 46 -4.13 -5.00 -2.51
N GLU A 47 -2.80 -4.95 -2.60
CA GLU A 47 -2.00 -6.04 -2.10
C GLU A 47 -0.77 -5.44 -1.45
N GLN A 48 -0.49 -5.82 -0.23
CA GLN A 48 0.66 -5.30 0.45
C GLN A 48 1.95 -5.81 -0.17
N VAL A 49 2.86 -4.94 -0.42
CA VAL A 49 4.14 -5.34 -0.91
C VAL A 49 4.96 -5.73 0.29
N SER A 50 5.40 -6.95 0.31
CA SER A 50 6.14 -7.41 1.41
C SER A 50 7.49 -6.84 1.43
N LEU A 51 7.87 -6.21 2.49
CA LEU A 51 9.13 -5.73 2.53
C LEU A 51 9.98 -6.38 3.43
N ASP A 52 9.58 -7.38 3.97
CA ASP A 52 10.26 -7.87 4.95
C ASP A 52 11.29 -8.72 4.66
N PRO A 53 12.31 -8.27 4.64
CA PRO A 53 13.30 -8.99 4.22
C PRO A 53 13.75 -9.85 5.22
N SER A 54 13.55 -9.64 6.06
CA SER A 54 14.06 -10.41 6.85
C SER A 54 13.68 -11.51 7.07
N SER A 55 13.32 -11.49 6.86
CA SER A 55 12.94 -12.44 6.96
C SER A 55 13.57 -13.33 6.79
N ASN A 56 14.02 -13.16 6.58
CA ASN A 56 14.47 -13.84 6.39
C ASN A 56 14.96 -14.22 6.51
N GLY A 57 14.99 -14.14 6.58
CA GLY A 57 15.31 -14.60 6.46
C GLY A 57 15.35 -14.87 6.56
#